data_66e50b2c6aeddc04c21fc5a5cf36120a
#
_entry.id   66e50b2c6aeddc04c21fc5a5cf36120a
#
_cell.length_a   1.000
_cell.length_b   1.000
_cell.length_c   1.000
_cell.angle_alpha   90.00
_cell.angle_beta   90.00
_cell.angle_gamma   90.00
#
_symmetry.space_group_name_H-M   'P 1'
#
loop_
_entity.id
_entity.type
_entity.pdbx_description
1 polymer ?
#
loop_
_entity_poly.entity_id
_entity_poly.type
_entity_poly.pdbx_seq_one_letter_code
_entity_poly.pdbx_strand_id
1 'polypeptide(L)'
;MMVKFYNWYGGKQRMVPIIRWLLPEYKSYYEVFMGSASVLLNTARCEREVLNDLDPDLAHLMGTLADRKKGKMLMEKLFHLEYGKEVFEKVKDHAKSGYAGLSDIDRAVKVYVQITQSFNNTRKTFRKNIDTWKYQRDILFDVPKAYKRLDGVEVWNRDAIDVLAEIKGKRDAFVFADPPYRHELRGKSARKVYHCELSESDQIRLLETIRDAECKIMLCGYKAESGPDLYDRYLLPYGWHCYKLMDVPKSCQTKKDRDMAEEFIWVNYELPHCARYKITLKEDRRI
;
A
#
# COMPACT_ATOMS: atom_id res chain seq x y z
N MET A 1 -8.73 9.47 14.98
CA MET A 1 -8.21 8.07 14.96
C MET A 1 -8.06 7.67 13.50
N MET A 2 -6.92 7.06 13.11
CA MET A 2 -6.69 6.63 11.73
C MET A 2 -7.53 5.40 11.38
N VAL A 3 -8.06 5.36 10.17
CA VAL A 3 -8.80 4.21 9.62
C VAL A 3 -7.82 3.16 9.14
N LYS A 4 -8.15 1.90 9.39
CA LYS A 4 -7.35 0.74 8.98
C LYS A 4 -8.30 -0.40 8.65
N PHE A 5 -8.05 -1.14 7.56
CA PHE A 5 -8.80 -2.36 7.29
C PHE A 5 -8.00 -3.58 7.75
N TYR A 6 -6.73 -3.64 7.37
CA TYR A 6 -5.75 -4.63 7.85
C TYR A 6 -4.34 -4.02 7.83
N ASN A 7 -3.43 -4.65 8.53
CA ASN A 7 -2.01 -4.33 8.42
C ASN A 7 -1.43 -5.02 7.18
N TRP A 8 -0.56 -4.33 6.47
CA TRP A 8 0.13 -4.85 5.30
C TRP A 8 1.65 -4.71 5.47
N TYR A 9 2.40 -5.67 4.93
CA TYR A 9 3.86 -5.59 4.92
C TYR A 9 4.28 -4.37 4.08
N GLY A 10 5.13 -3.52 4.62
CA GLY A 10 5.51 -2.26 3.95
C GLY A 10 4.44 -1.15 3.95
N GLY A 11 3.24 -1.40 4.50
CA GLY A 11 2.13 -0.43 4.49
C GLY A 11 2.48 0.90 5.17
N LYS A 12 2.03 2.00 4.58
CA LYS A 12 2.37 3.39 4.95
C LYS A 12 1.62 3.97 6.15
N GLN A 13 0.90 3.12 6.93
CA GLN A 13 0.05 3.58 8.04
C GLN A 13 0.75 4.55 9.01
N ARG A 14 2.04 4.33 9.31
CA ARG A 14 2.82 5.21 10.19
C ARG A 14 3.17 6.55 9.56
N MET A 15 3.23 6.60 8.23
CA MET A 15 3.62 7.78 7.45
C MET A 15 2.42 8.63 7.04
N VAL A 16 1.21 8.07 7.12
CA VAL A 16 -0.03 8.77 6.75
C VAL A 16 -0.12 10.17 7.36
N PRO A 17 0.18 10.41 8.65
CA PRO A 17 0.10 11.76 9.22
C PRO A 17 1.00 12.76 8.50
N ILE A 18 2.19 12.34 8.03
CA ILE A 18 3.13 13.17 7.30
C ILE A 18 2.66 13.30 5.85
N ILE A 19 2.38 12.19 5.17
CA ILE A 19 1.96 12.14 3.77
C ILE A 19 0.79 13.10 3.52
N ARG A 20 -0.20 13.15 4.42
CA ARG A 20 -1.37 14.04 4.29
C ARG A 20 -1.02 15.51 4.18
N TRP A 21 0.07 15.97 4.76
CA TRP A 21 0.55 17.36 4.65
C TRP A 21 1.28 17.65 3.34
N LEU A 22 1.70 16.59 2.64
CA LEU A 22 2.47 16.69 1.40
C LEU A 22 1.58 16.58 0.16
N LEU A 23 0.30 16.23 0.31
CA LEU A 23 -0.61 16.06 -0.80
C LEU A 23 -0.88 17.38 -1.51
N PRO A 24 -0.81 17.44 -2.85
CA PRO A 24 -1.18 18.60 -3.61
C PRO A 24 -2.71 18.75 -3.69
N GLU A 25 -3.20 19.77 -4.36
CA GLU A 25 -4.61 19.84 -4.78
C GLU A 25 -4.85 18.90 -5.97
N TYR A 26 -5.98 18.17 -5.96
CA TYR A 26 -6.39 17.24 -7.01
C TYR A 26 -7.92 17.04 -7.02
N LYS A 27 -8.44 16.61 -8.17
CA LYS A 27 -9.85 16.18 -8.32
C LYS A 27 -10.00 14.66 -8.33
N SER A 28 -9.00 13.96 -8.84
CA SER A 28 -8.98 12.50 -8.86
C SER A 28 -7.75 11.93 -8.17
N TYR A 29 -7.94 10.85 -7.40
CA TYR A 29 -6.91 10.16 -6.61
C TYR A 29 -6.73 8.73 -7.09
N TYR A 30 -5.49 8.34 -7.29
CA TYR A 30 -5.13 6.97 -7.67
C TYR A 30 -4.08 6.41 -6.72
N GLU A 31 -4.34 5.25 -6.11
CA GLU A 31 -3.35 4.46 -5.35
C GLU A 31 -3.07 3.19 -6.15
N VAL A 32 -2.01 3.22 -6.98
CA VAL A 32 -1.78 2.21 -8.04
C VAL A 32 -1.10 0.94 -7.54
N PHE A 33 -0.51 0.96 -6.35
CA PHE A 33 -0.02 -0.17 -5.57
C PHE A 33 -0.71 -0.13 -4.21
N MET A 34 -1.99 -0.47 -4.16
CA MET A 34 -2.83 -0.12 -3.00
C MET A 34 -2.46 -0.85 -1.70
N GLY A 35 -1.96 -2.12 -1.76
CA GLY A 35 -1.71 -2.91 -0.56
C GLY A 35 -2.88 -2.85 0.42
N SER A 36 -2.70 -2.16 1.57
CA SER A 36 -3.78 -1.92 2.55
C SER A 36 -4.57 -0.63 2.34
N ALA A 37 -4.32 0.11 1.26
CA ALA A 37 -4.92 1.41 0.96
C ALA A 37 -4.85 2.42 2.13
N SER A 38 -3.77 2.37 2.90
CA SER A 38 -3.65 3.13 4.14
C SER A 38 -3.67 4.64 3.91
N VAL A 39 -3.22 5.14 2.76
CA VAL A 39 -3.23 6.57 2.45
C VAL A 39 -4.65 6.99 2.05
N LEU A 40 -5.29 6.34 1.09
CA LEU A 40 -6.67 6.65 0.68
C LEU A 40 -7.64 6.57 1.86
N LEU A 41 -7.55 5.54 2.68
CA LEU A 41 -8.44 5.36 3.84
C LEU A 41 -8.38 6.54 4.83
N ASN A 42 -7.31 7.33 4.79
CA ASN A 42 -7.07 8.41 5.74
C ASN A 42 -6.94 9.81 5.11
N THR A 43 -7.24 9.94 3.83
CA THR A 43 -7.30 11.24 3.12
C THR A 43 -8.74 11.71 2.96
N ALA A 44 -8.93 12.99 2.70
CA ALA A 44 -10.22 13.54 2.36
C ALA A 44 -10.72 12.95 1.03
N ARG A 45 -12.05 12.85 0.87
CA ARG A 45 -12.63 12.43 -0.40
C ARG A 45 -12.42 13.48 -1.49
N CYS A 46 -12.30 12.99 -2.72
CA CYS A 46 -12.32 13.80 -3.92
C CYS A 46 -13.38 13.29 -4.92
N GLU A 47 -13.44 13.90 -6.10
CA GLU A 47 -14.48 13.59 -7.09
C GLU A 47 -14.41 12.14 -7.59
N ARG A 48 -13.19 11.63 -7.77
CA ARG A 48 -12.94 10.25 -8.20
C ARG A 48 -11.80 9.62 -7.42
N GLU A 49 -12.01 8.43 -6.90
CA GLU A 49 -11.00 7.69 -6.13
C GLU A 49 -10.85 6.27 -6.68
N VAL A 50 -9.62 5.88 -6.96
CA VAL A 50 -9.27 4.58 -7.56
C VAL A 50 -8.20 3.90 -6.74
N LEU A 51 -8.44 2.65 -6.35
CA LEU A 51 -7.47 1.72 -5.80
C LEU A 51 -7.12 0.70 -6.87
N ASN A 52 -5.85 0.41 -7.05
CA ASN A 52 -5.40 -0.65 -7.96
C ASN A 52 -4.33 -1.51 -7.31
N ASP A 53 -4.38 -2.79 -7.56
CA ASP A 53 -3.29 -3.72 -7.22
C ASP A 53 -3.21 -4.84 -8.24
N LEU A 54 -2.01 -5.31 -8.53
CA LEU A 54 -1.79 -6.44 -9.41
C LEU A 54 -2.18 -7.77 -8.74
N ASP A 55 -2.16 -7.83 -7.39
CA ASP A 55 -2.58 -8.99 -6.63
C ASP A 55 -4.12 -9.15 -6.68
N PRO A 56 -4.64 -10.19 -7.36
CA PRO A 56 -6.07 -10.37 -7.56
C PRO A 56 -6.83 -10.64 -6.25
N ASP A 57 -6.17 -11.13 -5.23
CA ASP A 57 -6.80 -11.36 -3.94
C ASP A 57 -7.01 -10.05 -3.19
N LEU A 58 -6.03 -9.14 -3.25
CA LEU A 58 -6.18 -7.81 -2.66
C LEU A 58 -7.27 -7.01 -3.37
N ALA A 59 -7.25 -7.00 -4.70
CA ALA A 59 -8.27 -6.31 -5.50
C ALA A 59 -9.67 -6.89 -5.23
N HIS A 60 -9.79 -8.23 -5.15
CA HIS A 60 -11.06 -8.88 -4.82
C HIS A 60 -11.56 -8.51 -3.42
N LEU A 61 -10.69 -8.58 -2.39
CA LEU A 61 -11.05 -8.24 -1.01
C LEU A 61 -11.51 -6.78 -0.89
N MET A 62 -10.73 -5.84 -1.44
CA MET A 62 -11.05 -4.42 -1.39
C MET A 62 -12.31 -4.08 -2.21
N GLY A 63 -12.45 -4.65 -3.42
CA GLY A 63 -13.64 -4.48 -4.26
C GLY A 63 -14.90 -5.05 -3.61
N THR A 64 -14.79 -6.18 -2.92
CA THR A 64 -15.91 -6.74 -2.15
C THR A 64 -16.32 -5.82 -1.00
N LEU A 65 -15.35 -5.21 -0.29
CA LEU A 65 -15.65 -4.28 0.80
C LEU A 65 -16.21 -2.95 0.29
N ALA A 66 -15.76 -2.47 -0.88
CA ALA A 66 -16.24 -1.23 -1.49
C ALA A 66 -17.66 -1.33 -2.07
N ASP A 67 -18.10 -2.53 -2.42
CA ASP A 67 -19.49 -2.77 -2.86
C ASP A 67 -20.46 -2.67 -1.68
N ARG A 68 -21.51 -1.85 -1.80
CA ARG A 68 -22.47 -1.59 -0.71
C ARG A 68 -23.16 -2.85 -0.18
N LYS A 69 -23.57 -3.77 -1.06
CA LYS A 69 -24.28 -4.98 -0.66
C LYS A 69 -23.32 -6.04 -0.17
N LYS A 70 -22.29 -6.35 -0.99
CA LYS A 70 -21.26 -7.35 -0.67
C LYS A 70 -20.45 -6.94 0.57
N GLY A 71 -20.09 -5.65 0.69
CA GLY A 71 -19.32 -5.14 1.81
C GLY A 71 -20.05 -5.26 3.14
N LYS A 72 -21.38 -5.03 3.16
CA LYS A 72 -22.21 -5.28 4.35
C LYS A 72 -22.17 -6.76 4.74
N MET A 73 -22.39 -7.67 3.79
CA MET A 73 -22.33 -9.11 4.03
C MET A 73 -20.94 -9.58 4.47
N LEU A 74 -19.88 -9.03 3.85
CA LEU A 74 -18.52 -9.30 4.27
C LEU A 74 -18.27 -8.86 5.71
N MET A 75 -18.65 -7.65 6.06
CA MET A 75 -18.52 -7.09 7.40
C MET A 75 -19.23 -7.97 8.45
N GLU A 76 -20.47 -8.40 8.19
CA GLU A 76 -21.23 -9.30 9.06
C GLU A 76 -20.49 -10.62 9.28
N LYS A 77 -19.92 -11.24 8.23
CA LYS A 77 -19.12 -12.48 8.37
C LYS A 77 -17.83 -12.24 9.15
N LEU A 78 -17.16 -11.10 8.94
CA LEU A 78 -15.93 -10.78 9.67
C LEU A 78 -16.17 -10.56 11.17
N PHE A 79 -17.34 -10.08 11.58
CA PHE A 79 -17.67 -9.92 13.01
C PHE A 79 -17.70 -11.25 13.77
N HIS A 80 -17.99 -12.35 13.08
CA HIS A 80 -18.02 -13.71 13.65
C HIS A 80 -16.75 -14.52 13.33
N LEU A 81 -15.69 -13.84 12.87
CA LEU A 81 -14.48 -14.50 12.46
C LEU A 81 -13.67 -15.00 13.66
N GLU A 82 -13.38 -16.28 13.71
CA GLU A 82 -12.51 -16.88 14.70
C GLU A 82 -11.02 -16.71 14.36
N TYR A 83 -10.22 -16.53 15.38
CA TYR A 83 -8.76 -16.56 15.27
C TYR A 83 -8.23 -17.93 15.68
N GLY A 84 -7.57 -18.64 14.76
CA GLY A 84 -7.07 -19.97 15.07
C GLY A 84 -6.21 -20.60 13.98
N LYS A 85 -5.29 -21.48 14.39
CA LYS A 85 -4.40 -22.18 13.46
C LYS A 85 -5.18 -23.03 12.47
N GLU A 86 -6.20 -23.76 12.95
CA GLU A 86 -7.03 -24.62 12.10
C GLU A 86 -7.80 -23.80 11.05
N VAL A 87 -8.35 -22.64 11.44
CA VAL A 87 -9.01 -21.72 10.53
C VAL A 87 -8.04 -21.27 9.45
N PHE A 88 -6.82 -20.86 9.84
CA PHE A 88 -5.79 -20.40 8.92
C PHE A 88 -5.33 -21.48 7.94
N GLU A 89 -5.09 -22.73 8.41
CA GLU A 89 -4.63 -23.82 7.53
C GLU A 89 -5.74 -24.23 6.54
N LYS A 90 -7.00 -24.34 6.98
CA LYS A 90 -8.14 -24.57 6.06
C LYS A 90 -8.22 -23.50 4.97
N VAL A 91 -7.97 -22.24 5.31
CA VAL A 91 -7.98 -21.15 4.34
C VAL A 91 -6.82 -21.27 3.35
N LYS A 92 -5.62 -21.68 3.80
CA LYS A 92 -4.49 -21.93 2.89
C LYS A 92 -4.78 -23.03 1.86
N ASP A 93 -5.50 -24.05 2.23
CA ASP A 93 -5.87 -25.12 1.29
C ASP A 93 -6.86 -24.63 0.24
N HIS A 94 -7.82 -23.78 0.59
CA HIS A 94 -8.67 -23.11 -0.39
C HIS A 94 -7.88 -22.18 -1.33
N ALA A 95 -6.88 -21.50 -0.82
CA ALA A 95 -6.03 -20.62 -1.67
C ALA A 95 -5.25 -21.44 -2.70
N LYS A 96 -4.75 -22.62 -2.37
CA LYS A 96 -4.09 -23.54 -3.32
C LYS A 96 -5.00 -23.95 -4.47
N SER A 97 -6.32 -24.08 -4.24
CA SER A 97 -7.33 -24.38 -5.27
C SER A 97 -7.86 -23.14 -6.00
N GLY A 98 -7.27 -21.96 -5.79
CA GLY A 98 -7.74 -20.70 -6.35
C GLY A 98 -9.14 -20.29 -5.85
N TYR A 99 -9.51 -20.75 -4.64
CA TYR A 99 -10.83 -20.51 -4.02
C TYR A 99 -12.01 -21.10 -4.82
N ALA A 100 -11.78 -22.19 -5.56
CA ALA A 100 -12.80 -22.85 -6.37
C ALA A 100 -14.06 -23.19 -5.55
N GLY A 101 -15.24 -22.92 -6.11
CA GLY A 101 -16.55 -23.22 -5.49
C GLY A 101 -16.96 -22.26 -4.37
N LEU A 102 -16.20 -21.22 -4.07
CA LEU A 102 -16.57 -20.24 -3.06
C LEU A 102 -17.35 -19.06 -3.69
N SER A 103 -18.26 -18.49 -2.89
CA SER A 103 -18.85 -17.20 -3.19
C SER A 103 -17.83 -16.07 -3.10
N ASP A 104 -18.07 -14.93 -3.79
CA ASP A 104 -17.23 -13.72 -3.68
C ASP A 104 -16.97 -13.33 -2.21
N ILE A 105 -18.02 -13.38 -1.39
CA ILE A 105 -17.93 -13.02 0.03
C ILE A 105 -17.04 -14.01 0.79
N ASP A 106 -17.23 -15.32 0.56
CA ASP A 106 -16.43 -16.34 1.26
C ASP A 106 -14.95 -16.29 0.84
N ARG A 107 -14.67 -16.03 -0.44
CA ARG A 107 -13.31 -15.75 -0.91
C ARG A 107 -12.73 -14.54 -0.19
N ALA A 108 -13.44 -13.43 -0.11
CA ALA A 108 -12.98 -12.22 0.58
C ALA A 108 -12.68 -12.47 2.07
N VAL A 109 -13.55 -13.21 2.78
CA VAL A 109 -13.31 -13.62 4.17
C VAL A 109 -12.01 -14.42 4.29
N LYS A 110 -11.77 -15.38 3.38
CA LYS A 110 -10.56 -16.22 3.42
C LYS A 110 -9.30 -15.42 3.11
N VAL A 111 -9.34 -14.51 2.16
CA VAL A 111 -8.22 -13.59 1.89
C VAL A 111 -7.93 -12.71 3.12
N TYR A 112 -8.96 -12.17 3.77
CA TYR A 112 -8.80 -11.40 5.01
C TYR A 112 -8.15 -12.22 6.11
N VAL A 113 -8.57 -13.48 6.32
CA VAL A 113 -7.95 -14.42 7.28
C VAL A 113 -6.48 -14.64 6.97
N GLN A 114 -6.14 -14.94 5.71
CA GLN A 114 -4.75 -15.16 5.31
C GLN A 114 -3.87 -13.96 5.62
N ILE A 115 -4.36 -12.75 5.38
CA ILE A 115 -3.61 -11.53 5.67
C ILE A 115 -3.48 -11.36 7.18
N THR A 116 -4.60 -11.31 7.90
CA THR A 116 -4.63 -10.83 9.30
C THR A 116 -4.16 -11.85 10.32
N GLN A 117 -4.28 -13.15 10.01
CA GLN A 117 -3.83 -14.23 10.88
C GLN A 117 -2.43 -14.77 10.53
N SER A 118 -1.79 -14.22 9.51
CA SER A 118 -0.42 -14.62 9.16
C SER A 118 0.64 -13.78 9.87
N PHE A 119 1.82 -14.39 10.07
CA PHE A 119 2.98 -13.71 10.59
C PHE A 119 3.44 -12.60 9.63
N ASN A 120 3.64 -11.39 10.14
CA ASN A 120 3.98 -10.19 9.36
C ASN A 120 3.02 -9.89 8.19
N ASN A 121 1.80 -10.40 8.22
CA ASN A 121 0.78 -10.22 7.18
C ASN A 121 1.22 -10.69 5.77
N THR A 122 2.10 -11.70 5.73
CA THR A 122 2.70 -12.23 4.48
C THR A 122 1.91 -13.37 3.84
N ARG A 123 0.80 -13.79 4.44
CA ARG A 123 -0.05 -14.91 4.01
C ARG A 123 0.62 -16.31 4.07
N LYS A 124 1.86 -16.41 4.56
CA LYS A 124 2.67 -17.64 4.50
C LYS A 124 2.52 -18.55 5.72
N THR A 125 2.64 -17.99 6.91
CA THR A 125 2.73 -18.75 8.17
C THR A 125 1.78 -18.18 9.20
N PHE A 126 1.08 -19.06 9.94
CA PHE A 126 0.19 -18.64 11.02
C PHE A 126 0.94 -17.84 12.10
N ARG A 127 0.34 -16.75 12.53
CA ARG A 127 0.86 -15.93 13.63
C ARG A 127 0.36 -16.45 14.96
N LYS A 128 1.27 -16.99 15.79
CA LYS A 128 1.00 -17.41 17.16
C LYS A 128 1.02 -16.23 18.13
N ASN A 129 0.48 -16.43 19.31
CA ASN A 129 0.63 -15.54 20.49
C ASN A 129 0.17 -14.10 20.22
N ILE A 130 -1.08 -13.93 19.78
CA ILE A 130 -1.72 -12.62 19.72
C ILE A 130 -2.78 -12.50 20.79
N ASP A 131 -3.11 -11.26 21.13
CA ASP A 131 -4.30 -10.93 21.88
C ASP A 131 -5.53 -11.07 20.95
N THR A 132 -6.27 -12.18 21.12
CA THR A 132 -7.46 -12.49 20.31
C THR A 132 -8.61 -11.52 20.57
N TRP A 133 -8.72 -10.99 21.80
CA TRP A 133 -9.70 -9.97 22.14
C TRP A 133 -9.41 -8.68 21.39
N LYS A 134 -8.14 -8.27 21.34
CA LYS A 134 -7.71 -7.12 20.55
C LYS A 134 -7.99 -7.35 19.05
N TYR A 135 -7.76 -8.54 18.54
CA TYR A 135 -8.04 -8.90 17.15
C TYR A 135 -9.53 -8.71 16.81
N GLN A 136 -10.42 -9.26 17.65
CA GLN A 136 -11.87 -9.10 17.48
C GLN A 136 -12.31 -7.64 17.59
N ARG A 137 -11.80 -6.92 18.59
CA ARG A 137 -12.07 -5.50 18.77
C ARG A 137 -11.65 -4.68 17.54
N ASP A 138 -10.45 -4.94 17.01
CA ASP A 138 -9.96 -4.21 15.83
C ASP A 138 -10.89 -4.47 14.61
N ILE A 139 -11.41 -5.69 14.43
CA ILE A 139 -12.43 -5.97 13.40
C ILE A 139 -13.70 -5.15 13.65
N LEU A 140 -14.27 -5.20 14.84
CA LEU A 140 -15.53 -4.53 15.16
C LEU A 140 -15.46 -3.01 14.99
N PHE A 141 -14.31 -2.40 15.24
CA PHE A 141 -14.15 -0.94 15.19
C PHE A 141 -13.56 -0.40 13.89
N ASP A 142 -12.66 -1.13 13.25
CA ASP A 142 -11.93 -0.62 12.08
C ASP A 142 -12.61 -1.02 10.76
N VAL A 143 -13.19 -2.23 10.65
CA VAL A 143 -13.85 -2.68 9.42
C VAL A 143 -15.04 -1.80 9.03
N PRO A 144 -15.95 -1.39 9.95
CA PRO A 144 -17.05 -0.48 9.60
C PRO A 144 -16.58 0.89 9.10
N LYS A 145 -15.46 1.41 9.64
CA LYS A 145 -14.89 2.68 9.18
C LYS A 145 -14.30 2.56 7.79
N ALA A 146 -13.58 1.45 7.52
CA ALA A 146 -13.02 1.17 6.20
C ALA A 146 -14.14 0.98 5.16
N TYR A 147 -15.18 0.20 5.48
CA TYR A 147 -16.36 0.03 4.65
C TYR A 147 -17.01 1.37 4.28
N LYS A 148 -17.29 2.21 5.28
CA LYS A 148 -17.85 3.55 5.05
C LYS A 148 -16.93 4.44 4.19
N ARG A 149 -15.61 4.35 4.37
CA ARG A 149 -14.65 5.17 3.63
C ARG A 149 -14.52 4.72 2.19
N LEU A 150 -14.67 3.43 1.90
CA LEU A 150 -14.55 2.85 0.56
C LEU A 150 -15.82 2.95 -0.28
N ASP A 151 -16.95 3.40 0.28
CA ASP A 151 -18.19 3.57 -0.48
C ASP A 151 -17.96 4.50 -1.68
N GLY A 152 -18.20 4.00 -2.90
CA GLY A 152 -18.00 4.73 -4.15
C GLY A 152 -16.55 4.78 -4.67
N VAL A 153 -15.59 4.10 -4.01
CA VAL A 153 -14.22 3.96 -4.51
C VAL A 153 -14.18 2.86 -5.57
N GLU A 154 -13.57 3.16 -6.72
CA GLU A 154 -13.31 2.16 -7.75
C GLU A 154 -12.14 1.27 -7.34
N VAL A 155 -12.25 -0.04 -7.57
CA VAL A 155 -11.15 -0.99 -7.31
C VAL A 155 -10.82 -1.75 -8.58
N TRP A 156 -9.56 -1.67 -9.01
CA TRP A 156 -9.04 -2.28 -10.23
C TRP A 156 -8.03 -3.38 -9.90
N ASN A 157 -7.93 -4.36 -10.82
CA ASN A 157 -6.89 -5.38 -10.78
C ASN A 157 -6.14 -5.35 -12.11
N ARG A 158 -5.14 -4.47 -12.21
CA ARG A 158 -4.40 -4.19 -13.44
C ARG A 158 -2.91 -3.98 -13.15
N ASP A 159 -2.07 -4.11 -14.17
CA ASP A 159 -0.68 -3.66 -14.08
C ASP A 159 -0.65 -2.14 -13.80
N ALA A 160 0.07 -1.77 -12.74
CA ALA A 160 0.15 -0.37 -12.32
C ALA A 160 0.82 0.52 -13.37
N ILE A 161 1.77 -0.01 -14.14
CA ILE A 161 2.48 0.75 -15.18
C ILE A 161 1.54 1.05 -16.35
N ASP A 162 0.66 0.10 -16.72
CA ASP A 162 -0.36 0.33 -17.74
C ASP A 162 -1.39 1.37 -17.29
N VAL A 163 -1.81 1.30 -16.01
CA VAL A 163 -2.68 2.33 -15.41
C VAL A 163 -2.02 3.70 -15.46
N LEU A 164 -0.74 3.80 -15.07
CA LEU A 164 0.02 5.04 -15.10
C LEU A 164 0.15 5.61 -16.51
N ALA A 165 0.41 4.77 -17.51
CA ALA A 165 0.46 5.18 -18.91
C ALA A 165 -0.84 5.82 -19.41
N GLU A 166 -2.00 5.31 -18.96
CA GLU A 166 -3.32 5.86 -19.30
C GLU A 166 -3.64 7.19 -18.60
N ILE A 167 -3.14 7.39 -17.38
CA ILE A 167 -3.52 8.56 -16.56
C ILE A 167 -2.48 9.65 -16.52
N LYS A 168 -1.25 9.44 -17.01
CA LYS A 168 -0.13 10.36 -16.88
C LYS A 168 -0.39 11.76 -17.44
N GLY A 169 -1.27 11.91 -18.42
CA GLY A 169 -1.67 13.21 -19.01
C GLY A 169 -2.79 13.94 -18.25
N LYS A 170 -3.33 13.39 -17.15
CA LYS A 170 -4.46 13.99 -16.41
C LYS A 170 -3.96 14.98 -15.36
N ARG A 171 -3.90 16.27 -15.70
CA ARG A 171 -3.34 17.34 -14.84
C ARG A 171 -4.04 17.51 -13.49
N ASP A 172 -5.30 17.13 -13.37
CA ASP A 172 -6.09 17.20 -12.14
C ASP A 172 -6.06 15.90 -11.31
N ALA A 173 -5.27 14.91 -11.75
CA ALA A 173 -5.06 13.67 -11.02
C ALA A 173 -3.85 13.75 -10.09
N PHE A 174 -3.99 13.08 -8.94
CA PHE A 174 -2.88 12.76 -8.06
C PHE A 174 -2.73 11.24 -7.95
N VAL A 175 -1.50 10.78 -8.06
CA VAL A 175 -1.12 9.37 -7.93
C VAL A 175 -0.25 9.18 -6.70
N PHE A 176 -0.66 8.30 -5.81
CA PHE A 176 0.20 7.76 -4.77
C PHE A 176 0.75 6.41 -5.24
N ALA A 177 2.06 6.31 -5.41
CA ALA A 177 2.75 5.12 -5.89
C ALA A 177 3.73 4.61 -4.82
N ASP A 178 3.44 3.43 -4.27
CA ASP A 178 4.27 2.72 -3.30
C ASP A 178 4.59 1.32 -3.83
N PRO A 179 5.45 1.22 -4.87
CA PRO A 179 5.77 -0.04 -5.51
C PRO A 179 6.54 -0.97 -4.57
N PRO A 180 6.58 -2.28 -4.81
CA PRO A 180 7.56 -3.16 -4.20
C PRO A 180 8.98 -2.61 -4.40
N TYR A 181 9.68 -2.29 -3.30
CA TYR A 181 11.01 -1.68 -3.37
C TYR A 181 12.05 -2.61 -3.97
N ARG A 182 13.12 -2.04 -4.52
CA ARG A 182 14.21 -2.77 -5.14
C ARG A 182 14.80 -3.81 -4.19
N HIS A 183 15.06 -5.02 -4.71
CA HIS A 183 15.48 -6.17 -3.90
C HIS A 183 16.80 -5.93 -3.15
N GLU A 184 17.76 -5.22 -3.77
CA GLU A 184 19.05 -4.92 -3.21
C GLU A 184 18.98 -3.97 -2.00
N LEU A 185 17.94 -3.12 -1.94
CA LEU A 185 17.76 -2.15 -0.86
C LEU A 185 16.99 -2.73 0.34
N ARG A 186 16.38 -3.90 0.16
CA ARG A 186 15.66 -4.58 1.24
C ARG A 186 16.60 -5.45 2.07
N GLY A 187 16.29 -5.65 3.34
CA GLY A 187 16.98 -6.63 4.18
C GLY A 187 16.89 -8.04 3.59
N LYS A 188 17.90 -8.87 3.81
CA LYS A 188 18.02 -10.24 3.25
C LYS A 188 16.74 -11.10 3.43
N SER A 189 16.04 -10.96 4.55
CA SER A 189 14.79 -11.68 4.87
C SER A 189 13.55 -11.12 4.15
N ALA A 190 13.65 -9.96 3.52
CA ALA A 190 12.55 -9.23 2.88
C ALA A 190 12.62 -9.26 1.34
N ARG A 191 13.55 -10.01 0.76
CA ARG A 191 13.78 -9.99 -0.71
C ARG A 191 12.63 -10.58 -1.54
N LYS A 192 11.84 -11.52 -0.99
CA LYS A 192 10.68 -12.13 -1.65
C LYS A 192 9.49 -12.16 -0.71
N VAL A 193 8.88 -11.03 -0.46
CA VAL A 193 7.75 -10.88 0.48
C VAL A 193 6.43 -10.73 -0.24
N TYR A 194 6.41 -9.98 -1.33
CA TYR A 194 5.20 -9.73 -2.09
C TYR A 194 4.86 -10.90 -3.02
N HIS A 195 3.57 -11.05 -3.32
CA HIS A 195 3.10 -12.02 -4.31
C HIS A 195 3.48 -11.55 -5.72
N CYS A 196 3.34 -10.26 -5.98
CA CYS A 196 3.72 -9.60 -7.21
C CYS A 196 4.92 -8.68 -6.93
N GLU A 197 6.12 -9.12 -7.28
CA GLU A 197 7.36 -8.33 -7.15
C GLU A 197 7.63 -7.58 -8.46
N LEU A 198 8.35 -6.45 -8.39
CA LEU A 198 8.87 -5.76 -9.55
C LEU A 198 10.33 -6.14 -9.79
N SER A 199 10.66 -6.56 -11.01
CA SER A 199 12.04 -6.73 -11.44
C SER A 199 12.74 -5.38 -11.63
N GLU A 200 14.05 -5.37 -11.81
CA GLU A 200 14.78 -4.13 -12.14
C GLU A 200 14.29 -3.51 -13.45
N SER A 201 14.00 -4.34 -14.46
CA SER A 201 13.41 -3.87 -15.72
C SER A 201 12.03 -3.25 -15.54
N ASP A 202 11.19 -3.80 -14.64
CA ASP A 202 9.90 -3.21 -14.32
C ASP A 202 10.04 -1.89 -13.56
N GLN A 203 11.04 -1.77 -12.67
CA GLN A 203 11.35 -0.50 -12.01
C GLN A 203 11.75 0.57 -13.04
N ILE A 204 12.61 0.23 -14.00
CA ILE A 204 13.01 1.14 -15.07
C ILE A 204 11.79 1.54 -15.93
N ARG A 205 10.96 0.57 -16.34
CA ARG A 205 9.73 0.81 -17.11
C ARG A 205 8.75 1.73 -16.37
N LEU A 206 8.61 1.55 -15.06
CA LEU A 206 7.83 2.43 -14.19
C LEU A 206 8.36 3.87 -14.27
N LEU A 207 9.65 4.06 -14.05
CA LEU A 207 10.28 5.39 -14.02
C LEU A 207 10.19 6.08 -15.38
N GLU A 208 10.42 5.36 -16.48
CA GLU A 208 10.26 5.88 -17.85
C GLU A 208 8.83 6.29 -18.17
N THR A 209 7.85 5.57 -17.62
CA THR A 209 6.42 5.88 -17.81
C THR A 209 6.02 7.17 -17.11
N ILE A 210 6.57 7.43 -15.91
CA ILE A 210 6.11 8.55 -15.06
C ILE A 210 6.97 9.81 -15.15
N ARG A 211 8.22 9.73 -15.63
CA ARG A 211 9.18 10.84 -15.57
C ARG A 211 8.68 12.15 -16.18
N ASP A 212 7.86 12.05 -17.24
CA ASP A 212 7.26 13.15 -18.00
C ASP A 212 5.76 13.33 -17.73
N ALA A 213 5.25 12.76 -16.63
CA ALA A 213 3.83 12.81 -16.33
C ALA A 213 3.35 14.23 -15.99
N GLU A 214 2.19 14.61 -16.54
CA GLU A 214 1.49 15.86 -16.22
C GLU A 214 0.60 15.74 -14.98
N CYS A 215 0.15 14.51 -14.64
CA CYS A 215 -0.49 14.24 -13.36
C CYS A 215 0.51 14.39 -12.22
N LYS A 216 0.03 14.75 -11.04
CA LYS A 216 0.87 14.88 -9.84
C LYS A 216 1.12 13.51 -9.26
N ILE A 217 2.38 13.17 -9.01
CA ILE A 217 2.76 11.84 -8.52
C ILE A 217 3.63 11.98 -7.27
N MET A 218 3.35 11.18 -6.25
CA MET A 218 4.23 10.90 -5.13
C MET A 218 4.66 9.43 -5.22
N LEU A 219 5.94 9.19 -5.50
CA LEU A 219 6.56 7.86 -5.55
C LEU A 219 7.34 7.63 -4.26
N CYS A 220 7.09 6.53 -3.56
CA CYS A 220 7.82 6.10 -2.36
C CYS A 220 8.96 5.14 -2.70
N GLY A 221 10.03 5.17 -1.90
CA GLY A 221 11.14 4.22 -2.07
C GLY A 221 12.24 4.38 -1.06
N TYR A 222 13.21 3.44 -1.13
CA TYR A 222 14.51 3.56 -0.46
C TYR A 222 15.55 4.07 -1.45
N LYS A 223 16.52 4.85 -0.96
CA LYS A 223 17.71 5.23 -1.74
C LYS A 223 18.85 4.25 -1.54
N ALA A 224 19.71 4.15 -2.55
CA ALA A 224 20.96 3.44 -2.43
C ALA A 224 21.86 4.12 -1.38
N GLU A 225 22.51 3.34 -0.51
CA GLU A 225 23.40 3.87 0.54
C GLU A 225 24.69 4.46 -0.07
N SER A 226 25.06 4.02 -1.29
CA SER A 226 26.26 4.49 -2.01
C SER A 226 26.01 4.49 -3.53
N GLY A 227 26.65 5.42 -4.22
CA GLY A 227 26.53 5.59 -5.67
C GLY A 227 25.26 6.31 -6.12
N PRO A 228 25.11 6.50 -7.44
CA PRO A 228 23.93 7.18 -8.00
C PRO A 228 22.69 6.32 -7.83
N ASP A 229 21.64 6.89 -7.23
CA ASP A 229 20.36 6.19 -7.07
C ASP A 229 19.61 6.06 -8.41
N LEU A 230 18.95 4.92 -8.63
CA LEU A 230 18.21 4.65 -9.85
C LEU A 230 17.08 5.68 -10.05
N TYR A 231 16.31 5.98 -9.00
CA TYR A 231 15.18 6.89 -9.10
C TYR A 231 15.65 8.33 -9.35
N ASP A 232 16.74 8.76 -8.69
CA ASP A 232 17.33 10.09 -8.92
C ASP A 232 17.74 10.25 -10.38
N ARG A 233 18.42 9.25 -10.97
CA ARG A 233 18.90 9.30 -12.37
C ARG A 233 17.77 9.47 -13.38
N TYR A 234 16.62 8.84 -13.13
CA TYR A 234 15.48 8.85 -14.06
C TYR A 234 14.52 10.01 -13.84
N LEU A 235 14.44 10.56 -12.62
CA LEU A 235 13.39 11.50 -12.26
C LEU A 235 13.92 12.95 -12.10
N LEU A 236 15.06 13.16 -11.42
CA LEU A 236 15.55 14.52 -11.16
C LEU A 236 15.81 15.35 -12.43
N PRO A 237 16.34 14.78 -13.54
CA PRO A 237 16.52 15.53 -14.79
C PRO A 237 15.19 16.04 -15.42
N TYR A 238 14.05 15.51 -14.99
CA TYR A 238 12.71 15.89 -15.44
C TYR A 238 11.98 16.82 -14.46
N GLY A 239 12.72 17.45 -13.53
CA GLY A 239 12.17 18.43 -12.59
C GLY A 239 11.48 17.83 -11.37
N TRP A 240 11.71 16.55 -11.08
CA TRP A 240 11.25 15.95 -9.84
C TRP A 240 12.10 16.38 -8.65
N HIS A 241 11.51 16.36 -7.47
CA HIS A 241 12.16 16.63 -6.19
C HIS A 241 12.19 15.36 -5.33
N CYS A 242 13.32 15.13 -4.64
CA CYS A 242 13.47 14.01 -3.71
C CYS A 242 13.56 14.53 -2.28
N TYR A 243 12.76 13.95 -1.39
CA TYR A 243 12.74 14.31 0.03
C TYR A 243 12.81 13.08 0.92
N LYS A 244 13.60 13.17 2.00
CA LYS A 244 13.56 12.17 3.08
C LYS A 244 12.27 12.34 3.87
N LEU A 245 11.46 11.28 3.94
CA LEU A 245 10.19 11.30 4.64
C LEU A 245 10.37 11.03 6.14
N MET A 246 11.01 9.91 6.48
CA MET A 246 11.33 9.53 7.86
C MET A 246 12.28 8.33 7.93
N ASP A 247 12.78 8.08 9.14
CA ASP A 247 13.50 6.84 9.46
C ASP A 247 12.51 5.76 9.90
N VAL A 248 12.64 4.56 9.33
CA VAL A 248 11.78 3.41 9.63
C VAL A 248 12.62 2.20 10.03
N PRO A 249 12.18 1.41 11.01
CA PRO A 249 12.85 0.14 11.29
C PRO A 249 12.73 -0.81 10.10
N LYS A 250 13.85 -1.29 9.57
CA LYS A 250 13.83 -2.34 8.54
C LYS A 250 13.04 -3.53 9.04
N SER A 251 12.11 -4.02 8.24
CA SER A 251 11.35 -5.22 8.59
C SER A 251 12.29 -6.42 8.69
N CYS A 252 12.43 -6.96 9.89
CA CYS A 252 13.28 -8.12 10.18
C CYS A 252 12.50 -9.16 10.97
N GLN A 253 12.68 -10.44 10.66
CA GLN A 253 11.96 -11.54 11.33
C GLN A 253 12.60 -11.97 12.65
N THR A 254 13.88 -11.67 12.90
CA THR A 254 14.67 -12.34 13.96
C THR A 254 15.48 -11.43 14.89
N LYS A 255 15.65 -10.15 14.61
CA LYS A 255 16.49 -9.26 15.43
C LYS A 255 15.67 -8.40 16.40
N LYS A 256 16.12 -8.30 17.67
CA LYS A 256 15.59 -7.34 18.65
C LYS A 256 15.95 -5.90 18.25
N ASP A 257 17.18 -5.67 17.81
CA ASP A 257 17.64 -4.39 17.27
C ASP A 257 17.49 -4.42 15.75
N ARG A 258 16.66 -3.53 15.23
CA ARG A 258 16.37 -3.42 13.80
C ARG A 258 17.23 -2.32 13.21
N ASP A 259 17.96 -2.64 12.15
CA ASP A 259 18.59 -1.60 11.33
C ASP A 259 17.52 -0.62 10.86
N MET A 260 17.84 0.67 10.88
CA MET A 260 16.96 1.72 10.36
C MET A 260 17.14 1.83 8.84
N ALA A 261 16.06 2.14 8.15
CA ALA A 261 16.09 2.54 6.74
C ALA A 261 15.52 3.94 6.64
N GLU A 262 16.01 4.71 5.70
CA GLU A 262 15.48 6.01 5.37
C GLU A 262 14.42 5.84 4.28
N GLU A 263 13.21 6.30 4.55
CA GLU A 263 12.11 6.34 3.58
C GLU A 263 12.16 7.65 2.83
N PHE A 264 12.13 7.58 1.49
CA PHE A 264 12.15 8.74 0.61
C PHE A 264 10.88 8.82 -0.22
N ILE A 265 10.58 10.03 -0.67
CA ILE A 265 9.57 10.31 -1.68
C ILE A 265 10.19 11.11 -2.82
N TRP A 266 9.74 10.80 -4.05
CA TRP A 266 9.98 11.60 -5.24
C TRP A 266 8.65 12.17 -5.70
N VAL A 267 8.61 13.49 -5.95
CA VAL A 267 7.40 14.19 -6.36
C VAL A 267 7.70 15.09 -7.57
N ASN A 268 6.75 15.18 -8.51
CA ASN A 268 6.83 16.05 -9.69
C ASN A 268 6.02 17.35 -9.53
N TYR A 269 5.78 17.76 -8.29
CA TYR A 269 5.04 18.98 -7.97
C TYR A 269 5.67 19.69 -6.77
N GLU A 270 5.41 20.99 -6.68
CA GLU A 270 5.81 21.79 -5.51
C GLU A 270 5.00 21.36 -4.28
N LEU A 271 5.70 21.07 -3.19
CA LEU A 271 5.04 20.74 -1.93
C LEU A 271 4.21 21.90 -1.40
N PRO A 272 3.04 21.65 -0.79
CA PRO A 272 2.24 22.69 -0.15
C PRO A 272 3.07 23.54 0.82
N HIS A 273 2.86 24.85 0.81
CA HIS A 273 3.65 25.78 1.61
C HIS A 273 3.64 25.44 3.11
N CYS A 274 2.51 24.96 3.65
CA CYS A 274 2.38 24.52 5.03
C CYS A 274 3.24 23.29 5.36
N ALA A 275 3.58 22.45 4.40
CA ALA A 275 4.40 21.26 4.59
C ALA A 275 5.86 21.62 4.89
N ARG A 276 6.37 22.70 4.29
CA ARG A 276 7.75 23.15 4.44
C ARG A 276 8.13 23.52 5.87
N TYR A 277 7.16 23.89 6.72
CA TYR A 277 7.38 24.25 8.13
C TYR A 277 7.31 23.06 9.11
N LYS A 278 6.70 21.93 8.69
CA LYS A 278 6.47 20.78 9.59
C LYS A 278 7.41 19.61 9.38
N ILE A 279 8.08 19.60 8.25
CA ILE A 279 9.02 18.54 7.88
C ILE A 279 10.36 19.23 7.72
N THR A 280 11.35 18.81 8.51
CA THR A 280 12.76 19.17 8.28
C THR A 280 13.19 18.39 7.04
N LEU A 281 12.73 18.85 5.88
CA LEU A 281 13.11 18.31 4.59
C LEU A 281 14.59 18.69 4.40
N LYS A 282 15.48 17.78 4.74
CA LYS A 282 16.85 17.88 4.29
C LYS A 282 16.81 17.58 2.79
N GLU A 283 16.81 18.63 1.96
CA GLU A 283 17.22 18.47 0.57
C GLU A 283 18.57 17.75 0.60
N ASP A 284 18.64 16.59 0.01
CA ASP A 284 19.91 15.87 -0.12
C ASP A 284 20.70 16.58 -1.22
N ARG A 285 21.40 17.67 -0.83
CA ARG A 285 22.32 18.41 -1.69
C ARG A 285 23.62 17.63 -1.87
N ARG A 286 23.55 16.40 -2.29
CA ARG A 286 24.69 15.68 -2.83
C ARG A 286 24.60 15.68 -4.34
N ILE A 287 25.02 16.81 -4.93
CA ILE A 287 25.44 16.89 -6.33
C ILE A 287 26.84 16.30 -6.42
#